data_9ad0cc11cfeec39a1fea8ded782c4fed
#
_entry.id   9ad0cc11cfeec39a1fea8ded782c4fed
#
_cell.length_a   1.000
_cell.length_b   1.000
_cell.length_c   1.000
_cell.angle_alpha   90.00
_cell.angle_beta   90.00
_cell.angle_gamma   90.00
#
_symmetry.space_group_name_H-M   'P 1'
#
loop_
_entity.id
_entity.type
_entity.pdbx_description
1 polymer ?
#
loop_
_entity_poly.entity_id
_entity_poly.type
_entity_poly.pdbx_seq_one_letter_code
_entity_poly.pdbx_strand_id
1 'polypeptide(L)'
;MKNITVLGVTGSIGTQTIDVVLGHPDEFKIVAMSAGHNIKKLEEIMSQLPVAHICVLEQTDYDYLTEKYPDRHFYLGQEGLIQISTLEETEIVLNAIVGFAGLLPTIEAIK
;
A
#
# COMPACT_ATOMS: atom_id res chain seq x y z
N MET A 1 2.82 16.10 9.74
CA MET A 1 3.11 14.84 9.03
C MET A 1 1.89 14.41 8.21
N LYS A 2 2.09 14.04 6.96
CA LYS A 2 1.01 13.58 6.09
C LYS A 2 0.93 12.06 6.08
N ASN A 3 -0.26 11.52 6.31
CA ASN A 3 -0.51 10.09 6.25
C ASN A 3 -0.91 9.70 4.83
N ILE A 4 -0.13 8.80 4.23
CA ILE A 4 -0.25 8.46 2.81
C ILE A 4 -0.59 7.00 2.65
N THR A 5 -1.51 6.70 1.73
CA THR A 5 -1.76 5.36 1.20
C THR A 5 -1.16 5.30 -0.19
N VAL A 6 -0.27 4.35 -0.45
CA VAL A 6 0.38 4.19 -1.75
C VAL A 6 -0.13 2.93 -2.43
N LEU A 7 -0.77 3.08 -3.57
CA LEU A 7 -1.27 1.96 -4.37
C LEU A 7 -0.21 1.58 -5.40
N GLY A 8 0.24 0.34 -5.37
CA GLY A 8 1.23 -0.18 -6.31
C GLY A 8 2.67 0.13 -5.92
N VAL A 9 3.05 -0.16 -4.66
CA VAL A 9 4.39 0.18 -4.15
C VAL A 9 5.54 -0.59 -4.83
N THR A 10 5.26 -1.72 -5.45
CA THR A 10 6.29 -2.55 -6.06
C THR A 10 6.61 -2.18 -7.50
N GLY A 11 5.85 -1.26 -8.10
CA GLY A 11 6.15 -0.74 -9.44
C GLY A 11 7.18 0.38 -9.40
N SER A 12 7.56 0.89 -10.59
CA SER A 12 8.58 1.93 -10.71
C SER A 12 8.21 3.20 -9.98
N ILE A 13 6.98 3.67 -10.16
CA ILE A 13 6.51 4.90 -9.52
C ILE A 13 6.36 4.69 -8.01
N GLY A 14 5.83 3.54 -7.61
CA GLY A 14 5.68 3.22 -6.20
C GLY A 14 6.99 3.14 -5.45
N THR A 15 8.03 2.52 -6.05
CA THR A 15 9.36 2.45 -5.45
C THR A 15 10.00 3.83 -5.31
N GLN A 16 9.81 4.69 -6.32
CA GLN A 16 10.30 6.08 -6.24
C GLN A 16 9.60 6.84 -5.11
N THR A 17 8.31 6.62 -4.93
CA THR A 17 7.55 7.22 -3.84
C THR A 17 8.09 6.78 -2.48
N ILE A 18 8.40 5.50 -2.33
CA ILE A 18 8.99 4.97 -1.09
C ILE A 18 10.32 5.66 -0.80
N ASP A 19 11.16 5.83 -1.81
CA ASP A 19 12.45 6.50 -1.65
C ASP A 19 12.28 7.94 -1.17
N VAL A 20 11.31 8.67 -1.72
CA VAL A 20 11.01 10.03 -1.30
C VAL A 20 10.55 10.06 0.16
N VAL A 21 9.68 9.16 0.55
CA VAL A 21 9.17 9.10 1.93
C VAL A 21 10.29 8.76 2.91
N LEU A 22 11.18 7.83 2.55
CA LEU A 22 12.31 7.47 3.40
C LEU A 22 13.29 8.65 3.57
N GLY A 23 13.39 9.52 2.57
CA GLY A 23 14.20 10.72 2.65
C GLY A 23 13.58 11.86 3.46
N HIS A 24 12.27 11.76 3.77
CA HIS A 24 11.52 12.79 4.49
C HIS A 24 10.65 12.20 5.59
N PRO A 25 11.24 11.50 6.57
CA PRO A 25 10.47 10.77 7.57
C PRO A 25 9.66 11.66 8.51
N ASP A 26 10.02 12.94 8.61
CA ASP A 26 9.30 13.88 9.46
C ASP A 26 8.11 14.51 8.74
N GLU A 27 8.03 14.36 7.42
CA GLU A 27 6.96 14.96 6.61
C GLU A 27 5.90 13.98 6.19
N PHE A 28 6.28 12.72 5.95
CA PHE A 28 5.38 11.71 5.39
C PHE A 28 5.42 10.41 6.18
N LYS A 29 4.24 9.80 6.32
CA LYS A 29 4.11 8.47 6.91
C LYS A 29 3.22 7.62 6.01
N ILE A 30 3.68 6.45 5.63
CA ILE A 30 2.87 5.52 4.86
C ILE A 30 2.05 4.67 5.84
N VAL A 31 0.73 4.85 5.81
CA VAL A 31 -0.18 4.11 6.70
C VAL A 31 -0.72 2.85 6.03
N ALA A 32 -0.77 2.84 4.69
CA ALA A 32 -1.24 1.68 3.93
C ALA A 32 -0.54 1.63 2.58
N MET A 33 -0.43 0.43 2.03
CA MET A 33 0.16 0.23 0.70
C MET A 33 -0.42 -1.01 0.04
N SER A 34 -0.37 -1.05 -1.29
CA SER A 34 -0.77 -2.23 -2.04
C SER A 34 0.36 -2.70 -2.94
N ALA A 35 0.38 -4.00 -3.22
CA ALA A 35 1.32 -4.63 -4.13
C ALA A 35 0.58 -5.44 -5.18
N GLY A 36 1.23 -5.65 -6.33
CA GLY A 36 0.74 -6.59 -7.34
C GLY A 36 1.22 -7.99 -7.03
N HIS A 37 2.00 -8.57 -7.94
CA HIS A 37 2.46 -9.96 -7.79
C HIS A 37 3.88 -10.08 -7.22
N ASN A 38 4.61 -8.98 -7.11
CA ASN A 38 6.01 -9.02 -6.65
C ASN A 38 6.09 -8.99 -5.13
N ILE A 39 5.80 -10.13 -4.51
CA ILE A 39 5.75 -10.24 -3.05
C ILE A 39 7.13 -10.12 -2.42
N LYS A 40 8.17 -10.58 -3.10
CA LYS A 40 9.53 -10.44 -2.61
C LYS A 40 9.90 -8.97 -2.42
N LYS A 41 9.57 -8.13 -3.40
CA LYS A 41 9.81 -6.70 -3.32
C LYS A 41 8.96 -6.06 -2.22
N LEU A 42 7.73 -6.50 -2.08
CA LEU A 42 6.85 -6.04 -1.01
C LEU A 42 7.46 -6.33 0.37
N GLU A 43 7.98 -7.53 0.59
CA GLU A 43 8.60 -7.87 1.86
C GLU A 43 9.84 -7.03 2.14
N GLU A 44 10.62 -6.68 1.11
CA GLU A 44 11.74 -5.77 1.26
C GLU A 44 11.30 -4.39 1.76
N ILE A 45 10.21 -3.88 1.18
CA ILE A 45 9.65 -2.59 1.60
C ILE A 45 9.11 -2.68 3.04
N MET A 46 8.44 -3.77 3.37
CA MET A 46 7.93 -4.01 4.72
C MET A 46 9.04 -4.01 5.77
N SER A 47 10.23 -4.48 5.39
CA SER A 47 11.36 -4.48 6.32
C SER A 47 11.91 -3.08 6.59
N GLN A 48 11.64 -2.13 5.72
CA GLN A 48 12.11 -0.74 5.84
C GLN A 48 11.06 0.17 6.48
N LEU A 49 9.78 -0.18 6.39
CA LEU A 49 8.68 0.66 6.83
C LEU A 49 7.69 -0.11 7.68
N PRO A 50 7.29 0.42 8.84
CA PRO A 50 6.31 -0.24 9.71
C PRO A 50 4.87 0.02 9.27
N VAL A 51 4.55 -0.28 8.01
CA VAL A 51 3.22 -0.07 7.44
C VAL A 51 2.26 -1.11 8.01
N ALA A 52 1.15 -0.66 8.59
CA ALA A 52 0.20 -1.54 9.25
C ALA A 52 -0.83 -2.18 8.32
N HIS A 53 -1.21 -1.50 7.23
CA HIS A 53 -2.27 -1.93 6.32
C HIS A 53 -1.70 -2.22 4.94
N ILE A 54 -1.84 -3.46 4.47
CA ILE A 54 -1.22 -3.90 3.22
C ILE A 54 -2.22 -4.71 2.39
N CYS A 55 -2.40 -4.34 1.12
CA CYS A 55 -3.30 -5.04 0.21
C CYS A 55 -2.51 -5.82 -0.84
N VAL A 56 -2.94 -7.04 -1.10
CA VAL A 56 -2.38 -7.89 -2.15
C VAL A 56 -3.50 -8.40 -3.06
N LEU A 57 -3.15 -8.91 -4.24
CA LEU A 57 -4.13 -9.31 -5.24
C LEU A 57 -4.49 -10.80 -5.22
N GLU A 58 -3.55 -11.65 -4.76
CA GLU A 58 -3.71 -13.10 -4.82
C GLU A 58 -4.02 -13.68 -3.45
N GLN A 59 -4.96 -14.62 -3.40
CA GLN A 59 -5.32 -15.30 -2.15
C GLN A 59 -4.12 -16.01 -1.53
N THR A 60 -3.29 -16.64 -2.36
CA THR A 60 -2.09 -17.35 -1.87
C THR A 60 -1.12 -16.41 -1.18
N ASP A 61 -0.95 -15.22 -1.73
CA ASP A 61 -0.08 -14.20 -1.13
C ASP A 61 -0.68 -13.67 0.17
N TYR A 62 -1.98 -13.45 0.19
CA TYR A 62 -2.70 -13.02 1.38
C TYR A 62 -2.50 -14.03 2.52
N ASP A 63 -2.70 -15.32 2.25
CA ASP A 63 -2.56 -16.37 3.26
C ASP A 63 -1.14 -16.46 3.78
N TYR A 64 -0.17 -16.40 2.87
CA TYR A 64 1.25 -16.46 3.22
C TYR A 64 1.67 -15.31 4.13
N LEU A 65 1.30 -14.08 3.74
CA LEU A 65 1.70 -12.90 4.50
C LEU A 65 0.98 -12.77 5.83
N THR A 66 -0.30 -13.13 5.88
CA THR A 66 -1.08 -13.09 7.12
C THR A 66 -0.48 -14.02 8.17
N GLU A 67 -0.02 -15.19 7.75
CA GLU A 67 0.60 -16.15 8.65
C GLU A 67 2.00 -15.69 9.08
N LYS A 68 2.77 -15.13 8.16
CA LYS A 68 4.14 -14.70 8.42
C LYS A 68 4.23 -13.42 9.25
N TYR A 69 3.27 -12.51 9.08
CA TYR A 69 3.26 -11.20 9.74
C TYR A 69 1.94 -10.98 10.48
N PRO A 70 1.73 -11.66 11.62
CA PRO A 70 0.44 -11.58 12.32
C PRO A 70 0.15 -10.23 12.98
N ASP A 71 1.14 -9.36 13.07
CA ASP A 71 1.02 -8.03 13.65
C ASP A 71 0.57 -6.97 12.65
N ARG A 72 0.40 -7.34 11.37
CA ARG A 72 -0.05 -6.42 10.32
C ARG A 72 -1.42 -6.83 9.78
N HIS A 73 -2.15 -5.85 9.23
CA HIS A 73 -3.47 -6.08 8.65
C HIS A 73 -3.35 -6.23 7.15
N PHE A 74 -3.75 -7.37 6.62
CA PHE A 74 -3.70 -7.63 5.17
C PHE A 74 -5.10 -7.58 4.57
N TYR A 75 -5.18 -7.12 3.34
CA TYR A 75 -6.40 -6.95 2.57
C TYR A 75 -6.23 -7.63 1.23
N LEU A 76 -7.32 -8.00 0.59
CA LEU A 76 -7.27 -8.81 -0.63
C LEU A 76 -8.09 -8.20 -1.75
N GLY A 77 -7.48 -8.12 -2.94
CA GLY A 77 -8.13 -7.79 -4.19
C GLY A 77 -8.63 -6.37 -4.31
N GLN A 78 -9.57 -6.17 -5.24
CA GLN A 78 -10.12 -4.86 -5.52
C GLN A 78 -10.83 -4.25 -4.31
N GLU A 79 -11.56 -5.06 -3.60
CA GLU A 79 -12.23 -4.62 -2.37
C GLU A 79 -11.22 -4.15 -1.33
N GLY A 80 -10.10 -4.86 -1.21
CA GLY A 80 -9.03 -4.47 -0.32
C GLY A 80 -8.41 -3.13 -0.70
N LEU A 81 -8.24 -2.87 -2.00
CA LEU A 81 -7.75 -1.57 -2.48
C LEU A 81 -8.67 -0.43 -2.05
N ILE A 82 -9.97 -0.63 -2.16
CA ILE A 82 -10.95 0.37 -1.73
C ILE A 82 -10.85 0.57 -0.21
N GLN A 83 -10.73 -0.50 0.54
CA GLN A 83 -10.66 -0.43 1.99
C GLN A 83 -9.45 0.39 2.46
N ILE A 84 -8.27 0.14 1.91
CA ILE A 84 -7.07 0.88 2.33
C ILE A 84 -7.08 2.32 1.83
N SER A 85 -7.76 2.59 0.71
CA SER A 85 -7.87 3.94 0.16
C SER A 85 -8.83 4.82 0.97
N THR A 86 -9.74 4.21 1.70
CA THR A 86 -10.77 4.93 2.47
C THR A 86 -10.56 4.83 3.98
N LEU A 87 -9.37 4.46 4.42
CA LEU A 87 -9.03 4.45 5.84
C LEU A 87 -9.18 5.86 6.41
N GLU A 88 -9.75 5.94 7.61
CA GLU A 88 -9.99 7.21 8.27
C GLU A 88 -8.72 8.04 8.44
N GLU A 89 -7.61 7.39 8.69
CA GLU A 89 -6.32 8.04 8.92
C GLU A 89 -5.61 8.49 7.64
N THR A 90 -6.06 8.05 6.45
CA THR A 90 -5.43 8.39 5.18
C THR A 90 -5.78 9.82 4.77
N GLU A 91 -4.77 10.64 4.55
CA GLU A 91 -4.95 12.03 4.08
C GLU A 91 -4.71 12.14 2.57
N ILE A 92 -3.78 11.36 2.04
CA ILE A 92 -3.39 11.40 0.62
C ILE A 92 -3.33 9.98 0.09
N VAL A 93 -3.91 9.76 -1.09
CA VAL A 93 -3.77 8.49 -1.81
C VAL A 93 -2.91 8.74 -3.05
N LEU A 94 -1.77 8.08 -3.12
CA LEU A 94 -0.89 8.12 -4.29
C LEU A 94 -1.12 6.86 -5.10
N ASN A 95 -1.63 7.02 -6.32
CA ASN A 95 -1.93 5.90 -7.20
C ASN A 95 -0.77 5.67 -8.16
N ALA A 96 0.03 4.64 -7.89
CA ALA A 96 1.14 4.21 -8.72
C ALA A 96 0.79 2.96 -9.54
N ILE A 97 -0.46 2.51 -9.48
CA ILE A 97 -0.93 1.39 -10.29
C ILE A 97 -1.20 1.86 -11.70
N VAL A 98 -0.61 1.17 -12.68
CA VAL A 98 -0.89 1.44 -14.08
C VAL A 98 -2.11 0.62 -14.48
N GLY A 99 -3.16 1.30 -14.97
CA GLY A 99 -4.35 0.63 -15.46
C GLY A 99 -5.61 1.05 -14.73
N PHE A 100 -6.70 0.40 -15.10
CA PHE A 100 -8.04 0.79 -14.71
C PHE A 100 -8.35 0.52 -13.24
N ALA A 101 -7.78 -0.52 -12.67
CA ALA A 101 -8.10 -0.97 -11.33
C ALA A 101 -7.71 0.05 -10.24
N GLY A 102 -6.68 0.86 -10.49
CA GLY A 102 -6.22 1.84 -9.52
C GLY A 102 -7.02 3.12 -9.47
N LEU A 103 -7.85 3.37 -10.49
CA LEU A 103 -8.58 4.62 -10.61
C LEU A 103 -9.70 4.74 -9.57
N LEU A 104 -10.45 3.66 -9.40
CA LEU A 104 -11.60 3.64 -8.51
C LEU A 104 -11.24 3.87 -7.04
N PRO A 105 -10.24 3.20 -6.47
CA PRO A 105 -9.84 3.48 -5.09
C PRO A 105 -9.40 4.93 -4.88
N THR A 106 -8.69 5.51 -5.86
CA THR A 106 -8.24 6.90 -5.78
C THR A 106 -9.43 7.85 -5.70
N ILE A 107 -10.46 7.62 -6.50
CA ILE A 107 -11.67 8.44 -6.50
C ILE A 107 -12.40 8.33 -5.15
N GLU A 108 -12.51 7.13 -4.60
CA GLU A 108 -13.14 6.91 -3.31
C GLU A 108 -12.44 7.67 -2.18
N ALA A 109 -11.13 7.72 -2.20
CA ALA A 109 -10.36 8.40 -1.16
C ALA A 109 -10.50 9.93 -1.23
N ILE A 110 -10.67 10.46 -2.43
CA ILE A 110 -10.80 11.92 -2.63
C ILE A 110 -12.16 12.43 -2.15
N LYS A 111 -13.16 11.61 -2.19
CA LYS A 111 -14.50 11.99 -1.74
C LYS A 111 -14.53 12.26 -0.24
#